data_d3119560386d1a1f9f5126990b126911
#
_entry.id   d3119560386d1a1f9f5126990b126911
#
_cell.length_a   1.000
_cell.length_b   1.000
_cell.length_c   1.000
_cell.angle_alpha   90.00
_cell.angle_beta   90.00
_cell.angle_gamma   90.00
#
_symmetry.space_group_name_H-M   'P 1'
#
loop_
_entity.id
_entity.type
_entity.pdbx_description
1 polymer ?
#
loop_
_entity_poly.entity_id
_entity_poly.type
_entity_poly.pdbx_seq_one_letter_code
_entity_poly.pdbx_strand_id
1 'polypeptide(L)'
;IFQMIWLFTGALGNSVFADSNSSDYGTRMKERLPAVIKAKEKGLVGEGTDGLLHIRKDATADIKKMVTGENNDRKQLFQTMASKTGGTSKEVATKFSKALVKKSKKGHWFRKSSGKWVQRK
;
A
#
# COMPACT_ATOMS: atom_id res chain seq x y z
N ILE A 1 22.13 -13.06 -5.34
CA ILE A 1 22.45 -13.11 -5.56
C ILE A 1 22.26 -12.98 -5.54
N PHE A 2 22.11 -12.88 -5.60
CA PHE A 2 22.18 -13.40 -6.18
C PHE A 2 21.91 -13.53 -6.08
N GLN A 3 22.06 -13.77 -5.78
CA GLN A 3 22.26 -14.24 -6.03
C GLN A 3 22.09 -14.49 -5.92
N MET A 4 22.09 -14.73 -5.88
CA MET A 4 22.19 -15.33 -6.01
C MET A 4 22.00 -15.52 -5.88
N ILE A 5 21.96 -15.90 -5.60
CA ILE A 5 22.12 -16.40 -5.70
C ILE A 5 21.87 -16.56 -5.47
N TRP A 6 21.94 -16.84 -5.47
CA TRP A 6 21.93 -17.43 -5.73
C TRP A 6 21.55 -17.67 -5.46
N LEU A 7 21.59 -18.27 -5.17
CA LEU A 7 21.75 -18.70 -5.21
C LEU A 7 21.40 -18.83 -5.01
N PHE A 8 21.24 -18.91 -5.05
CA PHE A 8 21.09 -19.37 -5.31
C PHE A 8 20.59 -19.64 -5.13
N THR A 9 20.82 -20.62 -4.72
CA THR A 9 20.89 -20.93 -4.79
C THR A 9 20.59 -20.96 -4.60
N GLY A 10 19.94 -21.42 -4.34
CA GLY A 10 19.99 -21.56 -4.23
C GLY A 10 19.56 -21.54 -3.90
N ALA A 11 19.11 -21.88 -3.80
CA ALA A 11 18.94 -21.74 -3.58
C ALA A 11 18.55 -21.59 -3.38
N LEU A 12 18.06 -21.94 -2.93
CA LEU A 12 17.82 -21.64 -2.81
C LEU A 12 17.28 -21.34 -2.67
N GLY A 13 16.88 -21.84 -2.58
CA GLY A 13 16.64 -21.57 -2.53
C GLY A 13 16.12 -21.11 -2.25
N ASN A 14 15.79 -21.33 -1.81
CA ASN A 14 15.38 -20.82 -1.63
C ASN A 14 14.88 -20.37 -1.34
N SER A 15 14.49 -20.49 -0.95
CA SER A 15 14.05 -20.16 -0.78
C SER A 15 13.51 -19.72 -0.76
N VAL A 16 13.47 -19.79 0.05
CA VAL A 16 12.80 -19.38 -0.10
C VAL A 16 11.62 -19.20 0.11
N PHE A 17 11.19 -19.61 1.07
CA PHE A 17 9.80 -19.49 0.94
C PHE A 17 8.98 -19.14 2.14
N ALA A 18 9.34 -19.37 3.38
CA ALA A 18 8.68 -18.87 4.58
C ALA A 18 8.52 -17.37 4.52
N ASP A 19 9.46 -16.75 3.85
CA ASP A 19 9.47 -15.31 3.72
C ASP A 19 8.77 -14.81 2.49
N SER A 20 8.26 -15.71 1.67
CA SER A 20 7.58 -15.30 0.45
C SER A 20 6.37 -14.41 0.74
N ASN A 21 5.68 -14.63 1.88
CA ASN A 21 4.54 -13.78 2.26
C ASN A 21 4.97 -12.33 2.48
N SER A 22 6.11 -12.09 3.09
CA SER A 22 6.58 -10.74 3.32
C SER A 22 7.03 -10.07 2.03
N SER A 23 7.53 -10.83 1.04
CA SER A 23 7.87 -10.27 -0.26
C SER A 23 6.65 -10.17 -1.19
N ASP A 24 5.66 -11.03 -0.98
CA ASP A 24 4.49 -11.08 -1.84
C ASP A 24 3.63 -9.82 -1.76
N TYR A 25 3.49 -9.22 -0.59
CA TYR A 25 2.68 -8.01 -0.49
C TYR A 25 3.30 -6.86 -1.31
N GLY A 26 4.62 -6.76 -1.33
CA GLY A 26 5.30 -5.74 -2.13
C GLY A 26 5.07 -5.93 -3.61
N THR A 27 5.16 -7.17 -4.08
CA THR A 27 4.90 -7.51 -5.47
C THR A 27 3.44 -7.21 -5.85
N ARG A 28 2.50 -7.62 -5.01
CA ARG A 28 1.08 -7.37 -5.26
C ARG A 28 0.78 -5.87 -5.32
N MET A 29 1.35 -5.10 -4.40
CA MET A 29 1.17 -3.64 -4.38
C MET A 29 1.73 -2.99 -5.64
N LYS A 30 2.89 -3.45 -6.07
CA LYS A 30 3.52 -2.95 -7.29
C LYS A 30 2.66 -3.23 -8.52
N GLU A 31 2.15 -4.45 -8.63
CA GLU A 31 1.30 -4.85 -9.74
C GLU A 31 -0.03 -4.11 -9.74
N ARG A 32 -0.56 -3.81 -8.55
CA ARG A 32 -1.83 -3.12 -8.39
C ARG A 32 -1.72 -1.60 -8.59
N LEU A 33 -0.52 -1.05 -8.51
CA LEU A 33 -0.32 0.40 -8.52
C LEU A 33 -0.99 1.12 -9.69
N PRO A 34 -0.90 0.64 -10.94
CA PRO A 34 -1.59 1.32 -12.04
C PRO A 34 -3.11 1.43 -11.84
N ALA A 35 -3.73 0.38 -11.30
CA ALA A 35 -5.17 0.40 -11.04
C ALA A 35 -5.53 1.38 -9.92
N VAL A 36 -4.68 1.44 -8.88
CA VAL A 36 -4.86 2.40 -7.78
C VAL A 36 -4.78 3.83 -8.31
N ILE A 37 -3.77 4.13 -9.11
CA ILE A 37 -3.58 5.46 -9.68
C ILE A 37 -4.77 5.84 -10.55
N LYS A 38 -5.24 4.92 -11.39
CA LYS A 38 -6.39 5.17 -12.26
C LYS A 38 -7.65 5.47 -11.45
N ALA A 39 -7.87 4.73 -10.37
CA ALA A 39 -9.02 4.97 -9.50
C ALA A 39 -8.91 6.32 -8.78
N LYS A 40 -7.70 6.72 -8.39
CA LYS A 40 -7.47 8.04 -7.81
C LYS A 40 -7.77 9.16 -8.81
N GLU A 41 -7.33 8.98 -10.06
CA GLU A 41 -7.55 9.97 -11.10
C GLU A 41 -9.03 10.16 -11.41
N LYS A 42 -9.81 9.09 -11.30
CA LYS A 42 -11.25 9.15 -11.48
C LYS A 42 -11.99 9.68 -10.25
N GLY A 43 -11.30 9.93 -9.17
CA GLY A 43 -11.91 10.40 -7.92
C GLY A 43 -12.71 9.35 -7.18
N LEU A 44 -12.51 8.06 -7.49
CA LEU A 44 -13.26 6.98 -6.86
C LEU A 44 -12.69 6.62 -5.49
N VAL A 45 -11.39 6.81 -5.31
CA VAL A 45 -10.67 6.49 -4.08
C VAL A 45 -9.69 7.60 -3.72
N GLY A 46 -9.26 7.60 -2.48
CA GLY A 46 -8.22 8.51 -2.01
C GLY A 46 -7.54 7.99 -0.76
N GLU A 47 -6.41 8.60 -0.44
CA GLU A 47 -5.63 8.22 0.73
C GLU A 47 -6.27 8.75 2.02
N GLY A 48 -6.14 7.99 3.10
CA GLY A 48 -6.59 8.44 4.42
C GLY A 48 -5.42 8.69 5.35
N THR A 49 -5.67 9.40 6.44
CA THR A 49 -4.66 9.67 7.47
C THR A 49 -4.22 8.41 8.21
N ASP A 50 -4.99 7.34 8.09
CA ASP A 50 -4.67 6.03 8.68
C ASP A 50 -3.70 5.20 7.82
N GLY A 51 -3.22 5.76 6.72
CA GLY A 51 -2.34 5.06 5.79
C GLY A 51 -3.04 4.11 4.84
N LEU A 52 -4.36 4.07 4.89
CA LEU A 52 -5.16 3.17 4.06
C LEU A 52 -5.83 3.91 2.90
N LEU A 53 -6.17 3.15 1.89
CA LEU A 53 -6.91 3.64 0.74
C LEU A 53 -8.42 3.56 1.06
N HIS A 54 -9.15 4.61 0.76
CA HIS A 54 -10.59 4.69 1.05
C HIS A 54 -11.41 4.92 -0.20
N ILE A 55 -12.57 4.28 -0.24
CA ILE A 55 -13.53 4.50 -1.30
C ILE A 55 -14.20 5.85 -1.08
N ARG A 56 -14.23 6.68 -2.10
CA ARG A 56 -14.87 8.00 -2.02
C ARG A 56 -16.27 7.99 -2.60
N LYS A 57 -16.47 7.34 -3.75
CA LYS A 57 -17.78 7.29 -4.40
C LYS A 57 -17.82 6.19 -5.47
N ASP A 58 -19.03 5.82 -5.86
CA ASP A 58 -19.32 5.01 -7.05
C ASP A 58 -18.47 3.77 -7.22
N ALA A 59 -18.17 3.09 -6.11
CA ALA A 59 -17.30 1.93 -6.15
C ALA A 59 -18.01 0.71 -6.72
N THR A 60 -17.46 0.18 -7.80
CA THR A 60 -17.86 -1.12 -8.33
C THR A 60 -17.32 -2.23 -7.45
N ALA A 61 -17.78 -3.46 -7.68
CA ALA A 61 -17.25 -4.63 -6.98
C ALA A 61 -15.74 -4.76 -7.18
N ASP A 62 -15.26 -4.49 -8.39
CA ASP A 62 -13.82 -4.54 -8.69
C ASP A 62 -13.02 -3.51 -7.90
N ILE A 63 -13.53 -2.30 -7.79
CA ILE A 63 -12.88 -1.24 -7.00
C ILE A 63 -12.85 -1.63 -5.51
N LYS A 64 -13.95 -2.16 -4.99
CA LYS A 64 -14.00 -2.60 -3.59
C LYS A 64 -12.97 -3.70 -3.33
N LYS A 65 -12.87 -4.66 -4.23
CA LYS A 65 -11.90 -5.75 -4.14
C LYS A 65 -10.46 -5.23 -4.19
N MET A 66 -10.20 -4.29 -5.09
CA MET A 66 -8.88 -3.66 -5.21
C MET A 66 -8.50 -2.95 -3.91
N VAL A 67 -9.40 -2.16 -3.35
CA VAL A 67 -9.15 -1.43 -2.10
C VAL A 67 -8.88 -2.38 -0.94
N THR A 68 -9.68 -3.44 -0.83
CA THR A 68 -9.48 -4.46 0.21
C THR A 68 -8.10 -5.11 0.09
N GLY A 69 -7.72 -5.52 -1.12
CA GLY A 69 -6.41 -6.13 -1.37
C GLY A 69 -5.28 -5.19 -1.05
N GLU A 70 -5.38 -3.95 -1.50
CA GLU A 70 -4.36 -2.94 -1.23
C GLU A 70 -4.20 -2.72 0.27
N ASN A 71 -5.28 -2.56 1.00
CA ASN A 71 -5.22 -2.28 2.43
C ASN A 71 -4.70 -3.47 3.24
N ASN A 72 -5.04 -4.70 2.84
CA ASN A 72 -4.49 -5.88 3.50
C ASN A 72 -2.96 -5.92 3.34
N ASP A 73 -2.46 -5.62 2.16
CA ASP A 73 -1.03 -5.61 1.90
C ASP A 73 -0.33 -4.45 2.62
N ARG A 74 -0.96 -3.29 2.67
CA ARG A 74 -0.42 -2.14 3.43
C ARG A 74 -0.28 -2.46 4.91
N LYS A 75 -1.26 -3.14 5.49
CA LYS A 75 -1.19 -3.53 6.90
C LYS A 75 -0.01 -4.47 7.17
N GLN A 76 0.24 -5.41 6.28
CA GLN A 76 1.40 -6.28 6.39
C GLN A 76 2.70 -5.48 6.29
N LEU A 77 2.77 -4.54 5.37
CA LEU A 77 3.91 -3.64 5.23
C LEU A 77 4.15 -2.87 6.53
N PHE A 78 3.10 -2.29 7.11
CA PHE A 78 3.22 -1.50 8.33
C PHE A 78 3.72 -2.35 9.50
N GLN A 79 3.21 -3.56 9.65
CA GLN A 79 3.64 -4.48 10.71
C GLN A 79 5.10 -4.88 10.52
N THR A 80 5.50 -5.18 9.30
CA THR A 80 6.87 -5.57 9.01
C THR A 80 7.84 -4.44 9.30
N MET A 81 7.51 -3.23 8.89
CA MET A 81 8.38 -2.08 9.13
C MET A 81 8.43 -1.71 10.60
N ALA A 82 7.30 -1.80 11.30
CA ALA A 82 7.27 -1.54 12.74
C ALA A 82 8.18 -2.51 13.49
N SER A 83 8.15 -3.80 13.14
CA SER A 83 9.01 -4.80 13.74
C SER A 83 10.49 -4.49 13.53
N LYS A 84 10.85 -4.01 12.35
CA LYS A 84 12.24 -3.71 12.01
C LYS A 84 12.77 -2.46 12.72
N THR A 85 11.90 -1.48 12.97
CA THR A 85 12.32 -0.18 13.51
C THR A 85 12.06 -0.05 15.01
N GLY A 86 11.36 -1.00 15.61
CA GLY A 86 10.99 -0.94 17.02
C GLY A 86 9.82 -0.02 17.30
N GLY A 87 9.17 0.50 16.26
CA GLY A 87 8.00 1.36 16.41
C GLY A 87 6.69 0.59 16.37
N THR A 88 5.60 1.29 16.13
CA THR A 88 4.26 0.70 16.03
C THR A 88 3.77 0.77 14.58
N SER A 89 2.84 -0.12 14.24
CA SER A 89 2.18 -0.09 12.93
C SER A 89 1.48 1.25 12.69
N LYS A 90 0.90 1.82 13.73
CA LYS A 90 0.22 3.12 13.64
C LYS A 90 1.19 4.24 13.26
N GLU A 91 2.38 4.24 13.86
CA GLU A 91 3.41 5.24 13.52
C GLU A 91 3.85 5.11 12.06
N VAL A 92 4.07 3.87 11.61
CA VAL A 92 4.44 3.62 10.22
C VAL A 92 3.32 4.07 9.29
N ALA A 93 2.08 3.72 9.61
CA ALA A 93 0.91 4.10 8.81
C ALA A 93 0.78 5.62 8.68
N THR A 94 1.01 6.34 9.77
CA THR A 94 0.93 7.81 9.78
C THR A 94 1.99 8.42 8.86
N LYS A 95 3.23 7.92 8.94
CA LYS A 95 4.31 8.40 8.08
C LYS A 95 4.06 8.07 6.62
N PHE A 96 3.53 6.88 6.36
CA PHE A 96 3.18 6.43 5.02
C PHE A 96 2.11 7.35 4.42
N SER A 97 1.06 7.66 5.19
CA SER A 97 0.00 8.56 4.77
C SER A 97 0.55 9.93 4.39
N LYS A 98 1.38 10.51 5.25
CA LYS A 98 1.97 11.82 4.97
C LYS A 98 2.78 11.83 3.68
N ALA A 99 3.56 10.77 3.45
CA ALA A 99 4.36 10.66 2.24
C ALA A 99 3.49 10.56 0.99
N LEU A 100 2.40 9.79 1.06
CA LEU A 100 1.51 9.63 -0.08
C LEU A 100 0.73 10.91 -0.39
N VAL A 101 0.27 11.61 0.64
CA VAL A 101 -0.42 12.88 0.43
C VAL A 101 0.53 13.91 -0.18
N LYS A 102 1.77 13.94 0.30
CA LYS A 102 2.78 14.86 -0.24
C LYS A 102 3.08 14.60 -1.71
N LYS A 103 3.06 13.32 -2.11
CA LYS A 103 3.33 12.92 -3.49
C LYS A 103 2.11 12.91 -4.38
N SER A 104 0.92 13.16 -3.81
CA SER A 104 -0.31 13.11 -4.58
C SER A 104 -0.33 14.17 -5.67
N LYS A 105 -1.01 13.86 -6.76
CA LYS A 105 -1.12 14.75 -7.90
C LYS A 105 -2.33 15.66 -7.78
N LYS A 106 -2.27 16.78 -8.48
CA LYS A 106 -3.41 17.69 -8.58
C LYS A 106 -4.68 16.91 -8.97
N GLY A 107 -5.75 17.17 -8.26
CA GLY A 107 -7.03 16.50 -8.50
C GLY A 107 -7.26 15.26 -7.66
N HIS A 108 -6.22 14.70 -7.04
CA HIS A 108 -6.40 13.55 -6.16
C HIS A 108 -7.06 13.96 -4.86
N TRP A 109 -7.78 13.01 -4.27
CA TRP A 109 -8.51 13.24 -3.03
C TRP A 109 -7.80 12.57 -1.86
N PHE A 110 -7.92 13.18 -0.68
CA PHE A 110 -7.52 12.52 0.54
C PHE A 110 -8.58 12.75 1.63
N ARG A 111 -8.65 11.80 2.56
CA ARG A 111 -9.65 11.82 3.62
C ARG A 111 -8.99 12.20 4.94
N LYS A 112 -9.47 13.26 5.56
CA LYS A 112 -8.99 13.67 6.88
C LYS A 112 -9.49 12.71 7.96
N SER A 113 -8.87 12.78 9.14
CA SER A 113 -9.30 11.97 10.29
C SER A 113 -10.75 12.25 10.69
N SER A 114 -11.26 13.44 10.40
CA SER A 114 -12.66 13.79 10.64
C SER A 114 -13.63 13.10 9.66
N GLY A 115 -13.11 12.44 8.64
CA GLY A 115 -13.93 11.85 7.58
C GLY A 115 -14.17 12.79 6.41
N LYS A 116 -13.74 14.04 6.52
CA LYS A 116 -13.93 15.01 5.44
C LYS A 116 -12.95 14.76 4.29
N TRP A 117 -13.46 14.83 3.07
CA TRP A 117 -12.65 14.70 1.86
C TRP A 117 -12.11 16.04 1.41
N VAL A 118 -10.86 16.05 0.99
CA VAL A 118 -10.18 17.25 0.47
C VAL A 118 -9.51 16.88 -0.84
N GLN A 119 -9.68 17.73 -1.84
CA GLN A 119 -9.05 17.54 -3.14
C GLN A 119 -7.77 18.37 -3.22
N ARG A 120 -6.72 17.76 -3.72
CA ARG A 120 -5.44 18.46 -3.92
C ARG A 120 -5.57 19.42 -5.10
N LYS A 121 -5.21 20.66 -4.85
CA LYS A 121 -5.24 21.72 -5.87
C LYS A 121 -3.90 21.93 -6.53
#